data_9e97dc92068192a1fb383cd5e7612a13
#
_entry.id   9e97dc92068192a1fb383cd5e7612a13
#
_cell.length_a   1.000
_cell.length_b   1.000
_cell.length_c   1.000
_cell.angle_alpha   90.00
_cell.angle_beta   90.00
_cell.angle_gamma   90.00
#
_symmetry.space_group_name_H-M   'P 1'
#
loop_
_entity.id
_entity.type
_entity.pdbx_description
1 polymer ?
#
loop_
_entity_poly.entity_id
_entity_poly.type
_entity_poly.pdbx_seq_one_letter_code
_entity_poly.pdbx_strand_id
1 'polypeptide(L)'
;MKRWIPFVVWLLFVGVIIVCADRSLARWLFTFIERYPGSDKLGHIFLIGTLAFTLNYALRARTVPLKCCRVQLGGIIVAVVMTIEECSQKWIPSRTFDFLDLTANYAGILCAGWLTRRFLLSVNVLKSDPSSGV
;
A
#
# COMPACT_ATOMS: atom_id res chain seq x y z
N MET A 1 -1.32 15.45 -13.87
CA MET A 1 -0.62 15.90 -12.65
C MET A 1 -1.43 15.63 -11.37
N LYS A 2 -2.69 16.02 -11.25
CA LYS A 2 -3.48 15.89 -9.98
C LYS A 2 -3.59 14.46 -9.39
N ARG A 3 -3.49 13.40 -10.20
CA ARG A 3 -3.61 12.00 -9.73
C ARG A 3 -2.39 11.47 -8.96
N TRP A 4 -1.22 12.09 -9.13
CA TRP A 4 0.01 11.69 -8.45
C TRP A 4 0.12 12.28 -7.04
N ILE A 5 -0.64 13.35 -6.75
CA ILE A 5 -0.61 14.04 -5.46
C ILE A 5 -0.94 13.08 -4.30
N PRO A 6 -2.05 12.31 -4.34
CA PRO A 6 -2.36 11.38 -3.25
C PRO A 6 -1.26 10.33 -3.03
N PHE A 7 -0.67 9.82 -4.12
CA PHE A 7 0.42 8.86 -4.03
C PHE A 7 1.66 9.46 -3.38
N VAL A 8 2.10 10.64 -3.82
CA VAL A 8 3.30 11.31 -3.28
C VAL A 8 3.11 11.64 -1.80
N VAL A 9 1.96 12.20 -1.42
CA VAL A 9 1.65 12.51 -0.02
C VAL A 9 1.67 11.25 0.85
N TRP A 10 1.05 10.17 0.38
CA TRP A 10 1.00 8.91 1.12
C TRP A 10 2.35 8.21 1.19
N LEU A 11 3.14 8.25 0.10
CA LEU A 11 4.50 7.74 0.07
C LEU A 11 5.40 8.43 1.10
N LEU A 12 5.33 9.76 1.17
CA LEU A 12 6.09 10.53 2.17
C LEU A 12 5.64 10.19 3.60
N PHE A 13 4.34 10.03 3.82
CA PHE A 13 3.80 9.65 5.13
C PHE A 13 4.29 8.27 5.56
N VAL A 14 4.20 7.26 4.69
CA VAL A 14 4.71 5.91 4.95
C VAL A 14 6.22 5.93 5.17
N GLY A 15 6.97 6.68 4.37
CA GLY A 15 8.42 6.84 4.52
C GLY A 15 8.80 7.44 5.88
N VAL A 16 8.05 8.43 6.37
CA VAL A 16 8.26 9.00 7.72
C VAL A 16 8.01 7.93 8.79
N ILE A 17 6.94 7.14 8.67
CA ILE A 17 6.65 6.06 9.63
C ILE A 17 7.80 5.05 9.67
N ILE A 18 8.30 4.61 8.53
CA ILE A 18 9.43 3.66 8.43
C ILE A 18 10.66 4.25 9.12
N VAL A 19 11.04 5.49 8.80
CA VAL A 19 12.20 6.16 9.41
C VAL A 19 12.01 6.30 10.93
N CYS A 20 10.82 6.64 11.41
CA CYS A 20 10.53 6.73 12.84
C CYS A 20 10.67 5.36 13.54
N ALA A 21 10.23 4.29 12.89
CA ALA A 21 10.37 2.93 13.40
C ALA A 21 11.84 2.49 13.43
N ASP A 22 12.59 2.68 12.33
CA ASP A 22 14.01 2.31 12.21
C ASP A 22 14.91 3.05 13.21
N ARG A 23 14.60 4.33 13.46
CA ARG A 23 15.34 5.17 14.42
C ARG A 23 14.82 5.02 15.86
N SER A 24 13.84 4.15 16.11
CA SER A 24 13.16 4.02 17.41
C SER A 24 12.59 5.37 17.92
N LEU A 25 12.37 6.33 17.01
CA LEU A 25 11.67 7.56 17.28
C LEU A 25 10.20 7.20 17.55
N ALA A 26 9.60 7.82 18.55
CA ALA A 26 8.22 7.50 18.94
C ALA A 26 7.98 6.04 19.41
N ARG A 27 8.99 5.41 20.02
CA ARG A 27 8.89 4.04 20.56
C ARG A 27 7.63 3.83 21.42
N TRP A 28 7.24 4.83 22.21
CA TRP A 28 6.04 4.79 23.03
C TRP A 28 4.75 4.55 22.22
N LEU A 29 4.66 5.15 21.01
CA LEU A 29 3.50 4.98 20.12
C LEU A 29 3.46 3.55 19.55
N PHE A 30 4.59 3.04 19.08
CA PHE A 30 4.69 1.67 18.57
C PHE A 30 4.38 0.65 19.66
N THR A 31 4.94 0.81 20.88
CA THR A 31 4.62 -0.05 22.02
C THR A 31 3.14 0.01 22.40
N PHE A 32 2.50 1.17 22.27
CA PHE A 32 1.06 1.30 22.52
C PHE A 32 0.23 0.55 21.48
N ILE A 33 0.62 0.63 20.20
CA ILE A 33 -0.04 -0.10 19.11
C ILE A 33 0.13 -1.61 19.30
N GLU A 34 1.33 -2.09 19.58
CA GLU A 34 1.65 -3.51 19.81
C GLU A 34 0.92 -4.13 21.02
N ARG A 35 0.40 -3.29 21.91
CA ARG A 35 -0.40 -3.74 23.07
C ARG A 35 -1.68 -4.48 22.65
N TYR A 36 -2.18 -4.23 21.45
CA TYR A 36 -3.35 -4.91 20.91
C TYR A 36 -2.90 -5.98 19.92
N PRO A 37 -3.16 -7.28 20.20
CA PRO A 37 -2.77 -8.37 19.29
C PRO A 37 -3.29 -8.14 17.86
N GLY A 38 -2.39 -8.15 16.88
CA GLY A 38 -2.73 -8.01 15.45
C GLY A 38 -2.92 -6.58 14.94
N SER A 39 -2.88 -5.55 15.79
CA SER A 39 -2.99 -4.15 15.33
C SER A 39 -1.84 -3.74 14.42
N ASP A 40 -0.65 -4.28 14.67
CA ASP A 40 0.52 -4.16 13.84
C ASP A 40 0.25 -4.67 12.41
N LYS A 41 -0.27 -5.89 12.26
CA LYS A 41 -0.63 -6.47 10.95
C LYS A 41 -1.72 -5.69 10.23
N LEU A 42 -2.71 -5.18 10.96
CA LEU A 42 -3.73 -4.28 10.40
C LEU A 42 -3.12 -2.96 9.93
N GLY A 43 -2.13 -2.43 10.66
CA GLY A 43 -1.35 -1.28 10.25
C GLY A 43 -0.66 -1.51 8.89
N HIS A 44 0.02 -2.64 8.72
CA HIS A 44 0.65 -3.03 7.46
C HIS A 44 -0.37 -3.14 6.31
N ILE A 45 -1.49 -3.85 6.51
CA ILE A 45 -2.56 -3.96 5.51
C ILE A 45 -3.06 -2.58 5.08
N PHE A 46 -3.34 -1.71 6.03
CA PHE A 46 -3.90 -0.38 5.74
C PHE A 46 -2.88 0.55 5.08
N LEU A 47 -1.68 0.68 5.65
CA LEU A 47 -0.66 1.61 5.15
C LEU A 47 -0.18 1.21 3.75
N ILE A 48 0.18 -0.05 3.57
CA ILE A 48 0.72 -0.54 2.31
C ILE A 48 -0.40 -0.75 1.28
N GLY A 49 -1.58 -1.18 1.72
CA GLY A 49 -2.76 -1.24 0.86
C GLY A 49 -3.13 0.13 0.29
N THR A 50 -3.16 1.18 1.10
CA THR A 50 -3.44 2.54 0.63
C THR A 50 -2.33 3.06 -0.30
N LEU A 51 -1.06 2.74 -0.02
CA LEU A 51 0.05 3.07 -0.92
C LEU A 51 -0.12 2.41 -2.29
N ALA A 52 -0.46 1.12 -2.33
CA ALA A 52 -0.72 0.39 -3.55
C ALA A 52 -1.96 0.92 -4.30
N PHE A 53 -3.03 1.26 -3.57
CA PHE A 53 -4.23 1.85 -4.14
C PHE A 53 -3.93 3.19 -4.84
N THR A 54 -3.26 4.11 -4.15
CA THR A 54 -2.94 5.44 -4.68
C THR A 54 -2.00 5.37 -5.87
N LEU A 55 -1.01 4.46 -5.86
CA LEU A 55 -0.13 4.24 -7.01
C LEU A 55 -0.88 3.61 -8.20
N ASN A 56 -1.71 2.59 -7.96
CA ASN A 56 -2.54 2.00 -9.01
C ASN A 56 -3.50 3.02 -9.61
N TYR A 57 -4.09 3.90 -8.79
CA TYR A 57 -4.93 5.00 -9.24
C TYR A 57 -4.16 6.00 -10.11
N ALA A 58 -2.94 6.38 -9.70
CA ALA A 58 -2.06 7.26 -10.47
C ALA A 58 -1.71 6.67 -11.83
N LEU A 59 -1.43 5.36 -11.88
CA LEU A 59 -1.12 4.58 -13.08
C LEU A 59 -2.35 4.15 -13.89
N ARG A 60 -3.56 4.60 -13.52
CA ARG A 60 -4.83 4.23 -14.18
C ARG A 60 -5.06 2.71 -14.22
N ALA A 61 -4.69 2.00 -13.15
CA ALA A 61 -4.73 0.54 -13.03
C ALA A 61 -4.04 -0.19 -14.21
N ARG A 62 -2.96 0.38 -14.76
CA ARG A 62 -2.17 -0.24 -15.82
C ARG A 62 -1.75 -1.64 -15.37
N THR A 63 -1.99 -2.64 -16.22
CA THR A 63 -1.69 -4.03 -15.94
C THR A 63 -0.54 -4.55 -16.79
N VAL A 64 0.22 -5.49 -16.24
CA VAL A 64 1.26 -6.25 -16.92
C VAL A 64 0.78 -7.69 -17.06
N PRO A 65 0.90 -8.30 -18.25
CA PRO A 65 0.56 -9.72 -18.44
C PRO A 65 1.63 -10.58 -17.75
N LEU A 66 1.18 -11.46 -16.87
CA LEU A 66 1.94 -12.59 -16.36
C LEU A 66 1.41 -13.87 -17.00
N LYS A 67 2.16 -14.96 -16.93
CA LYS A 67 1.82 -16.24 -17.64
C LYS A 67 0.38 -16.70 -17.43
N CYS A 68 -0.21 -16.48 -16.28
CA CYS A 68 -1.56 -16.95 -15.93
C CYS A 68 -2.58 -15.82 -15.64
N CYS A 69 -2.15 -14.57 -15.51
CA CYS A 69 -3.05 -13.48 -15.08
C CYS A 69 -2.50 -12.11 -15.49
N ARG A 70 -3.34 -11.08 -15.31
CA ARG A 70 -2.93 -9.67 -15.47
C ARG A 70 -2.89 -9.01 -14.10
N VAL A 71 -1.72 -8.52 -13.71
CA VAL A 71 -1.50 -7.87 -12.41
C VAL A 71 -1.28 -6.37 -12.60
N GLN A 72 -1.77 -5.57 -11.67
CA GLN A 72 -1.58 -4.12 -11.72
C GLN A 72 -0.12 -3.76 -11.43
N LEU A 73 0.43 -2.90 -12.29
CA LEU A 73 1.84 -2.48 -12.23
C LEU A 73 2.18 -1.82 -10.89
N GLY A 74 1.29 -0.97 -10.36
CA GLY A 74 1.51 -0.31 -9.08
C GLY A 74 1.59 -1.31 -7.92
N GLY A 75 0.76 -2.35 -7.93
CA GLY A 75 0.83 -3.44 -6.94
C GLY A 75 2.17 -4.18 -7.00
N ILE A 76 2.69 -4.46 -8.21
CA ILE A 76 4.00 -5.12 -8.39
C ILE A 76 5.12 -4.23 -7.82
N ILE A 77 5.12 -2.93 -8.15
CA ILE A 77 6.13 -1.99 -7.67
C ILE A 77 6.13 -1.95 -6.14
N VAL A 78 4.96 -1.78 -5.52
CA VAL A 78 4.84 -1.73 -4.05
C VAL A 78 5.27 -3.05 -3.43
N ALA A 79 4.88 -4.20 -4.01
CA ALA A 79 5.28 -5.51 -3.51
C ALA A 79 6.81 -5.68 -3.50
N VAL A 80 7.48 -5.31 -4.58
CA VAL A 80 8.95 -5.40 -4.68
C VAL A 80 9.61 -4.48 -3.65
N VAL A 81 9.19 -3.22 -3.56
CA VAL A 81 9.75 -2.24 -2.62
C VAL A 81 9.56 -2.71 -1.18
N MET A 82 8.36 -3.17 -0.80
CA MET A 82 8.10 -3.62 0.57
C MET A 82 8.80 -4.93 0.91
N THR A 83 9.04 -5.80 -0.07
CA THR A 83 9.85 -7.01 0.16
C THR A 83 11.31 -6.64 0.44
N ILE A 84 11.86 -5.67 -0.29
CA ILE A 84 13.22 -5.18 -0.07
C ILE A 84 13.31 -4.49 1.30
N GLU A 85 12.35 -3.66 1.63
CA GLU A 85 12.28 -2.97 2.93
C GLU A 85 12.26 -3.99 4.07
N GLU A 86 11.33 -4.94 4.06
CA GLU A 86 11.20 -5.98 5.07
C GLU A 86 12.47 -6.83 5.20
N CYS A 87 13.08 -7.21 4.08
CA CYS A 87 14.35 -7.93 4.09
C CYS A 87 15.49 -7.09 4.69
N SER A 88 15.49 -5.77 4.47
CA SER A 88 16.52 -4.86 4.99
C SER A 88 16.49 -4.73 6.52
N GLN A 89 15.35 -5.00 7.14
CA GLN A 89 15.19 -4.96 8.60
C GLN A 89 16.12 -5.93 9.33
N LYS A 90 16.58 -7.00 8.67
CA LYS A 90 17.59 -7.94 9.23
C LYS A 90 18.91 -7.26 9.60
N TRP A 91 19.22 -6.11 9.01
CA TRP A 91 20.44 -5.35 9.28
C TRP A 91 20.22 -4.13 10.19
N ILE A 92 18.98 -3.90 10.65
CA ILE A 92 18.61 -2.78 11.52
C ILE A 92 18.43 -3.31 12.95
N PRO A 93 19.28 -2.91 13.92
CA PRO A 93 19.24 -3.46 15.29
C PRO A 93 17.93 -3.24 16.04
N SER A 94 17.15 -2.22 15.66
CA SER A 94 15.88 -1.86 16.28
C SER A 94 14.67 -2.61 15.69
N ARG A 95 14.89 -3.42 14.65
CA ARG A 95 13.84 -4.11 13.90
C ARG A 95 14.11 -5.61 13.81
N THR A 96 13.05 -6.36 13.61
CA THR A 96 13.13 -7.81 13.36
C THR A 96 12.31 -8.11 12.11
N PHE A 97 12.91 -8.88 11.19
CA PHE A 97 12.17 -9.40 10.04
C PHE A 97 11.00 -10.27 10.52
N ASP A 98 9.79 -9.95 10.09
CA ASP A 98 8.61 -10.76 10.38
C ASP A 98 7.90 -11.17 9.07
N PHE A 99 7.85 -12.47 8.82
CA PHE A 99 7.14 -13.02 7.66
C PHE A 99 5.64 -12.71 7.66
N LEU A 100 5.03 -12.53 8.84
CA LEU A 100 3.62 -12.16 8.96
C LEU A 100 3.38 -10.72 8.49
N ASP A 101 4.33 -9.80 8.71
CA ASP A 101 4.26 -8.42 8.24
C ASP A 101 4.31 -8.38 6.71
N LEU A 102 5.21 -9.17 6.13
CA LEU A 102 5.28 -9.32 4.67
C LEU A 102 3.97 -9.89 4.10
N THR A 103 3.38 -10.88 4.77
CA THR A 103 2.08 -11.45 4.37
C THR A 103 0.95 -10.42 4.47
N ALA A 104 0.93 -9.59 5.54
CA ALA A 104 0.00 -8.50 5.73
C ALA A 104 0.14 -7.44 4.62
N ASN A 105 1.37 -7.09 4.25
CA ASN A 105 1.65 -6.19 3.13
C ASN A 105 1.04 -6.72 1.82
N TYR A 106 1.26 -7.99 1.50
CA TYR A 106 0.68 -8.59 0.28
C TYR A 106 -0.85 -8.65 0.32
N ALA A 107 -1.45 -8.95 1.46
CA ALA A 107 -2.91 -8.91 1.62
C ALA A 107 -3.45 -7.49 1.33
N GLY A 108 -2.81 -6.46 1.87
CA GLY A 108 -3.16 -5.07 1.60
C GLY A 108 -3.05 -4.71 0.11
N ILE A 109 -1.97 -5.13 -0.56
CA ILE A 109 -1.74 -4.88 -2.00
C ILE A 109 -2.83 -5.57 -2.85
N LEU A 110 -3.20 -6.81 -2.54
CA LEU A 110 -4.25 -7.53 -3.27
C LEU A 110 -5.62 -6.86 -3.10
N CYS A 111 -5.99 -6.49 -1.87
CA CYS A 111 -7.21 -5.74 -1.58
C CYS A 111 -7.23 -4.41 -2.34
N ALA A 112 -6.13 -3.68 -2.33
CA ALA A 112 -5.99 -2.41 -3.05
C ALA A 112 -6.16 -2.59 -4.56
N GLY A 113 -5.61 -3.65 -5.14
CA GLY A 113 -5.77 -3.98 -6.55
C GLY A 113 -7.24 -4.19 -6.93
N TRP A 114 -7.98 -4.94 -6.12
CA TRP A 114 -9.41 -5.16 -6.31
C TRP A 114 -10.21 -3.86 -6.17
N LEU A 115 -9.96 -3.07 -5.11
CA LEU A 115 -10.62 -1.79 -4.87
C LEU A 115 -10.37 -0.79 -6.00
N THR A 116 -9.14 -0.67 -6.48
CA THR A 116 -8.80 0.25 -7.57
C THR A 116 -9.57 -0.09 -8.84
N ARG A 117 -9.68 -1.39 -9.18
CA ARG A 117 -10.45 -1.83 -10.35
C ARG A 117 -11.93 -1.46 -10.20
N ARG A 118 -12.53 -1.74 -9.04
CA ARG A 118 -13.93 -1.38 -8.75
C ARG A 118 -14.15 0.11 -8.84
N PHE A 119 -13.30 0.91 -8.22
CA PHE A 119 -13.39 2.36 -8.23
C PHE A 119 -13.32 2.94 -9.63
N LEU A 120 -12.34 2.52 -10.46
CA LEU A 120 -12.20 3.03 -11.82
C LEU A 120 -13.34 2.61 -12.75
N LEU A 121 -13.89 1.42 -12.57
CA LEU A 121 -15.08 0.98 -13.30
C LEU A 121 -16.29 1.84 -12.94
N SER A 122 -16.53 2.10 -11.66
CA SER A 122 -17.64 2.96 -11.20
C SER A 122 -17.52 4.38 -11.76
N VAL A 123 -16.34 4.98 -11.73
CA VAL A 123 -16.11 6.33 -12.28
C VAL A 123 -16.32 6.37 -13.79
N ASN A 124 -15.94 5.33 -14.53
CA ASN A 124 -16.16 5.27 -15.97
C ASN A 124 -17.65 5.07 -16.31
N VAL A 125 -18.38 4.24 -15.55
CA VAL A 125 -19.82 4.07 -15.71
C VAL A 125 -20.56 5.39 -15.49
N LEU A 126 -20.24 6.13 -14.43
CA LEU A 126 -20.85 7.44 -14.15
C LEU A 126 -20.56 8.48 -15.22
N LYS A 127 -19.41 8.41 -15.90
CA LYS A 127 -19.08 9.31 -17.02
C LYS A 127 -19.75 8.94 -18.33
N SER A 128 -20.16 7.69 -18.52
CA SER A 128 -20.81 7.19 -19.74
C SER A 128 -22.34 7.30 -19.68
N ASP A 129 -22.91 7.68 -18.53
CA ASP A 129 -24.36 7.89 -18.40
C ASP A 129 -24.74 9.31 -18.85
N PRO A 130 -25.44 9.48 -20.00
CA PRO A 130 -25.83 10.78 -20.52
C PRO A 130 -26.92 11.45 -19.67
N SER A 131 -27.55 10.74 -18.72
CA SER A 131 -28.62 11.27 -17.85
C SER A 131 -28.11 11.99 -16.61
N SER A 132 -26.80 11.95 -16.30
CA SER A 132 -26.20 12.60 -15.14
C SER A 132 -25.80 14.07 -15.34
N GLY A 133 -26.25 14.68 -16.44
CA GLY A 133 -26.02 16.10 -16.77
C GLY A 133 -27.29 16.93 -16.59
N VAL A 134 -27.73 17.14 -15.36
CA VAL A 134 -28.66 18.26 -15.00
C VAL A 134 -28.03 18.99 -13.81
#